data_502839b3451b73ebb91114cdaa7db510
#
_entry.id   502839b3451b73ebb91114cdaa7db510
#
_cell.length_a   1.000
_cell.length_b   1.000
_cell.length_c   1.000
_cell.angle_alpha   90.00
_cell.angle_beta   90.00
_cell.angle_gamma   90.00
#
_symmetry.space_group_name_H-M   'P 1'
#
loop_
_entity.id
_entity.type
_entity.pdbx_description
1 polymer ?
#
loop_
_entity_poly.entity_id
_entity_poly.type
_entity_poly.pdbx_seq_one_letter_code
_entity_poly.pdbx_strand_id
1 'polypeptide(L)'
;SFTTNAYGTFFGQVDLPSGGLTGQMSISSSYGSGRHYFRVEEYKRPKFEVTFDTLNQVARLNENVTIHGMAKDYAGSPVAGASAGYRVERIAFRPWWYGYSKRFWPVRDDRQVLATGQLFTQEDGGIDITFPAKGKPGGDPDLMYRFEITVIVTDITGETHEATKSLVLNQQGYEINISLRERISIQGLKSIEVTATNSDGADVKVNGEVEISAIKGPSQNRRNRLWTAPDILTLSEQEYASRFADYAVPGREEMAGWTVDRVVGKKSFAVEGASTLDFSSLITAPGYYKVSSTWNDATGKELTINQYVMAYDKGQLLPGYEVSQIDFNDQKYEPGNTVYFDLLTGIVEPPKTIRVIEHRTSPAQRSILKLPMTADPVFKLTEEDRGGVYVHHLTAYNNRFFKDQQL
;
A
#
# COMPACT_ATOMS: atom_id res chain seq x y z
N SER A 1 -18.05 -31.53 -15.93
CA SER A 1 -18.65 -30.59 -14.98
C SER A 1 -18.17 -30.87 -13.57
N PHE A 2 -17.98 -29.82 -12.77
CA PHE A 2 -17.57 -29.92 -11.36
C PHE A 2 -18.72 -29.42 -10.48
N THR A 3 -18.85 -30.01 -9.31
CA THR A 3 -19.82 -29.58 -8.30
C THR A 3 -19.09 -28.88 -7.17
N THR A 4 -19.61 -27.73 -6.73
CA THR A 4 -19.02 -27.01 -5.59
C THR A 4 -19.29 -27.74 -4.28
N ASN A 5 -18.34 -27.67 -3.36
CA ASN A 5 -18.55 -28.11 -1.99
C ASN A 5 -19.42 -27.10 -1.21
N ALA A 6 -19.64 -27.36 0.08
CA ALA A 6 -20.43 -26.50 0.96
C ALA A 6 -19.87 -25.05 1.08
N TYR A 7 -18.60 -24.83 0.77
CA TYR A 7 -17.94 -23.53 0.80
C TYR A 7 -17.94 -22.80 -0.55
N GLY A 8 -18.61 -23.37 -1.57
CA GLY A 8 -18.64 -22.80 -2.93
C GLY A 8 -17.34 -23.01 -3.72
N THR A 9 -16.41 -23.83 -3.23
CA THR A 9 -15.17 -24.17 -3.93
C THR A 9 -15.32 -25.49 -4.67
N PHE A 10 -14.62 -25.63 -5.78
CA PHE A 10 -14.48 -26.90 -6.47
C PHE A 10 -13.00 -27.13 -6.81
N PHE A 11 -12.66 -28.36 -6.93
CA PHE A 11 -11.36 -28.81 -7.43
C PHE A 11 -11.56 -29.89 -8.48
N GLY A 12 -10.60 -30.02 -9.36
CA GLY A 12 -10.67 -31.04 -10.39
C GLY A 12 -9.40 -31.06 -11.20
N GLN A 13 -9.29 -32.08 -12.02
CA GLN A 13 -8.20 -32.27 -12.94
C GLN A 13 -8.76 -32.25 -14.35
N VAL A 14 -8.03 -31.61 -15.25
CA VAL A 14 -8.35 -31.55 -16.68
C VAL A 14 -7.15 -32.07 -17.42
N ASP A 15 -7.34 -33.11 -18.20
CA ASP A 15 -6.30 -33.63 -19.06
C ASP A 15 -6.09 -32.70 -20.24
N LEU A 16 -4.83 -32.39 -20.51
CA LEU A 16 -4.49 -31.57 -21.68
C LEU A 16 -4.60 -32.42 -22.95
N PRO A 17 -5.09 -31.86 -24.07
CA PRO A 17 -5.16 -32.57 -25.33
C PRO A 17 -3.76 -33.02 -25.76
N SER A 18 -3.59 -34.31 -25.99
CA SER A 18 -2.35 -34.88 -26.56
C SER A 18 -2.26 -34.47 -28.04
N GLY A 19 -1.11 -33.93 -28.48
CA GLY A 19 -0.85 -33.53 -29.87
C GLY A 19 -1.45 -32.17 -30.27
N GLY A 20 -1.85 -31.32 -29.28
CA GLY A 20 -2.28 -29.94 -29.52
C GLY A 20 -1.10 -28.97 -29.70
N LEU A 21 -1.40 -27.74 -30.19
CA LEU A 21 -0.43 -26.67 -30.24
C LEU A 21 -0.03 -26.26 -28.82
N THR A 22 1.27 -26.08 -28.62
CA THR A 22 1.81 -25.47 -27.40
C THR A 22 1.52 -23.96 -27.39
N GLY A 23 1.48 -23.33 -26.22
CA GLY A 23 1.27 -21.91 -26.07
C GLY A 23 0.37 -21.55 -24.90
N GLN A 24 -0.15 -20.33 -24.93
CA GLN A 24 -1.02 -19.83 -23.88
C GLN A 24 -2.43 -20.44 -24.01
N MET A 25 -2.87 -21.07 -22.94
CA MET A 25 -4.21 -21.65 -22.81
C MET A 25 -4.98 -20.95 -21.71
N SER A 26 -6.29 -21.06 -21.71
CA SER A 26 -7.13 -20.52 -20.64
C SER A 26 -8.19 -21.50 -20.21
N ILE A 27 -8.44 -21.55 -18.92
CA ILE A 27 -9.62 -22.21 -18.35
C ILE A 27 -10.59 -21.11 -17.93
N SER A 28 -11.82 -21.21 -18.39
CA SER A 28 -12.88 -20.29 -18.03
C SER A 28 -14.08 -21.03 -17.45
N SER A 29 -14.73 -20.43 -16.47
CA SER A 29 -15.99 -20.92 -15.94
C SER A 29 -17.15 -20.44 -16.79
N SER A 30 -18.11 -21.30 -17.08
CA SER A 30 -19.39 -20.91 -17.69
C SER A 30 -20.30 -20.17 -16.71
N TYR A 31 -20.00 -20.23 -15.40
CA TYR A 31 -20.66 -19.49 -14.34
C TYR A 31 -19.71 -18.43 -13.78
N GLY A 32 -20.04 -17.15 -13.99
CA GLY A 32 -19.23 -16.02 -13.55
C GLY A 32 -18.10 -15.65 -14.51
N SER A 33 -17.31 -14.64 -14.15
CA SER A 33 -16.22 -14.07 -14.96
C SER A 33 -14.84 -14.71 -14.71
N GLY A 34 -14.79 -15.83 -14.02
CA GLY A 34 -13.52 -16.48 -13.66
C GLY A 34 -12.82 -17.06 -14.90
N ARG A 35 -11.63 -16.53 -15.20
CA ARG A 35 -10.73 -17.05 -16.23
C ARG A 35 -9.31 -17.11 -15.66
N HIS A 36 -8.65 -18.22 -15.91
CA HIS A 36 -7.23 -18.40 -15.57
C HIS A 36 -6.45 -18.77 -16.82
N TYR A 37 -5.31 -18.12 -17.02
CA TYR A 37 -4.41 -18.37 -18.13
C TYR A 37 -3.24 -19.21 -17.62
N PHE A 38 -2.84 -20.21 -18.40
CA PHE A 38 -1.65 -21.00 -18.16
C PHE A 38 -0.96 -21.28 -19.50
N ARG A 39 0.31 -21.64 -19.45
CA ARG A 39 1.10 -21.90 -20.63
C ARG A 39 1.41 -23.38 -20.70
N VAL A 40 1.23 -23.95 -21.88
CA VAL A 40 1.59 -25.35 -22.17
C VAL A 40 2.80 -25.32 -23.09
N GLU A 41 3.89 -25.84 -22.63
CA GLU A 41 5.15 -25.90 -23.38
C GLU A 41 5.68 -27.31 -23.39
N GLU A 42 6.41 -27.66 -24.46
CA GLU A 42 7.21 -28.89 -24.47
C GLU A 42 8.33 -28.69 -23.45
N TYR A 43 8.44 -29.64 -22.51
CA TYR A 43 9.49 -29.56 -21.51
C TYR A 43 10.85 -29.84 -22.18
N LYS A 44 11.57 -28.78 -22.50
CA LYS A 44 13.00 -28.79 -22.71
C LYS A 44 13.67 -28.42 -21.39
N ARG A 45 14.55 -29.29 -20.90
CA ARG A 45 15.35 -28.95 -19.72
C ARG A 45 16.20 -27.72 -20.07
N PRO A 46 15.95 -26.55 -19.47
CA PRO A 46 16.72 -25.38 -19.79
C PRO A 46 18.17 -25.59 -19.42
N LYS A 47 19.09 -25.08 -20.25
CA LYS A 47 20.53 -25.24 -20.03
C LYS A 47 21.14 -24.13 -19.24
N PHE A 48 20.57 -22.92 -19.33
CA PHE A 48 21.04 -21.72 -18.64
C PHE A 48 19.89 -20.86 -18.15
N GLU A 49 20.19 -19.91 -17.31
CA GLU A 49 19.29 -18.89 -16.83
C GLU A 49 19.88 -17.48 -17.04
N VAL A 50 19.02 -16.48 -17.10
CA VAL A 50 19.40 -15.09 -17.17
C VAL A 50 18.79 -14.38 -15.96
N THR A 51 19.63 -13.70 -15.20
CA THR A 51 19.20 -12.95 -14.00
C THR A 51 19.72 -11.53 -14.06
N PHE A 52 19.06 -10.63 -13.34
CA PHE A 52 19.56 -9.27 -13.12
C PHE A 52 20.03 -9.13 -11.68
N ASP A 53 21.14 -8.45 -11.52
CA ASP A 53 21.67 -8.12 -10.20
C ASP A 53 20.81 -7.05 -9.51
N THR A 54 20.88 -7.01 -8.17
CA THR A 54 20.28 -5.94 -7.39
C THR A 54 21.02 -4.63 -7.66
N LEU A 55 20.27 -3.56 -7.91
CA LEU A 55 20.85 -2.24 -8.12
C LEU A 55 21.24 -1.64 -6.76
N ASN A 56 22.54 -1.67 -6.44
CA ASN A 56 23.08 -1.14 -5.20
C ASN A 56 23.36 0.38 -5.25
N GLN A 57 23.15 1.00 -6.41
CA GLN A 57 23.37 2.43 -6.60
C GLN A 57 22.05 3.20 -6.60
N VAL A 58 22.11 4.47 -6.23
CA VAL A 58 20.98 5.38 -6.35
C VAL A 58 20.83 5.77 -7.82
N ALA A 59 19.77 5.28 -8.46
CA ALA A 59 19.43 5.65 -9.84
C ALA A 59 18.32 6.70 -9.83
N ARG A 60 18.49 7.78 -10.59
CA ARG A 60 17.55 8.91 -10.62
C ARG A 60 16.89 9.06 -11.98
N LEU A 61 15.72 9.63 -11.95
CA LEU A 61 15.03 10.04 -13.17
C LEU A 61 15.86 11.12 -13.89
N ASN A 62 15.88 11.04 -15.22
CA ASN A 62 16.65 11.91 -16.14
C ASN A 62 18.17 11.71 -16.13
N GLU A 63 18.67 10.68 -15.48
CA GLU A 63 20.06 10.24 -15.55
C GLU A 63 20.19 8.98 -16.43
N ASN A 64 21.42 8.63 -16.78
CA ASN A 64 21.72 7.34 -17.39
C ASN A 64 21.78 6.28 -16.28
N VAL A 65 21.07 5.19 -16.47
CA VAL A 65 21.03 4.05 -15.54
C VAL A 65 21.65 2.84 -16.22
N THR A 66 22.57 2.18 -15.55
CA THR A 66 23.16 0.91 -16.00
C THR A 66 22.65 -0.21 -15.12
N ILE A 67 22.13 -1.24 -15.75
CA ILE A 67 21.67 -2.48 -15.10
C ILE A 67 22.60 -3.60 -15.51
N HIS A 68 23.07 -4.34 -14.49
CA HIS A 68 23.89 -5.52 -14.67
C HIS A 68 23.03 -6.77 -14.65
N GLY A 69 23.28 -7.67 -15.55
CA GLY A 69 22.67 -8.97 -15.61
C GLY A 69 23.73 -10.06 -15.84
N MET A 70 23.32 -11.32 -15.67
CA MET A 70 24.19 -12.46 -15.77
C MET A 70 23.48 -13.62 -16.48
N ALA A 71 24.16 -14.21 -17.46
CA ALA A 71 23.75 -15.47 -18.08
C ALA A 71 24.66 -16.60 -17.60
N LYS A 72 24.10 -17.59 -16.89
CA LYS A 72 24.82 -18.75 -16.33
C LYS A 72 24.10 -20.03 -16.62
N ASP A 73 24.87 -21.11 -16.86
CA ASP A 73 24.29 -22.44 -16.87
C ASP A 73 23.91 -22.90 -15.45
N TYR A 74 23.14 -23.97 -15.33
CA TYR A 74 22.70 -24.46 -14.03
C TYR A 74 23.83 -25.15 -13.21
N ALA A 75 25.02 -25.31 -13.79
CA ALA A 75 26.22 -25.72 -13.08
C ALA A 75 27.03 -24.53 -12.56
N GLY A 76 26.59 -23.28 -12.89
CA GLY A 76 27.22 -22.04 -12.46
C GLY A 76 28.26 -21.49 -13.45
N SER A 77 28.49 -22.15 -14.62
CA SER A 77 29.44 -21.68 -15.62
C SER A 77 28.84 -20.51 -16.42
N PRO A 78 29.65 -19.50 -16.81
CA PRO A 78 29.18 -18.37 -17.59
C PRO A 78 28.79 -18.78 -19.02
N VAL A 79 27.72 -18.18 -19.54
CA VAL A 79 27.35 -18.29 -20.96
C VAL A 79 27.96 -17.10 -21.69
N ALA A 80 29.21 -17.28 -22.15
CA ALA A 80 29.97 -16.25 -22.83
C ALA A 80 29.65 -16.17 -24.34
N GLY A 81 29.66 -14.96 -24.91
CA GLY A 81 29.52 -14.72 -26.34
C GLY A 81 28.10 -15.00 -26.88
N ALA A 82 27.10 -15.18 -26.02
CA ALA A 82 25.72 -15.31 -26.43
C ALA A 82 25.14 -13.97 -26.92
N SER A 83 24.26 -14.01 -27.93
CA SER A 83 23.59 -12.81 -28.42
C SER A 83 22.50 -12.38 -27.43
N ALA A 84 22.51 -11.12 -27.01
CA ALA A 84 21.56 -10.54 -26.08
C ALA A 84 20.84 -9.36 -26.72
N GLY A 85 19.55 -9.51 -27.03
CA GLY A 85 18.67 -8.41 -27.44
C GLY A 85 17.99 -7.80 -26.24
N TYR A 86 17.96 -6.48 -26.12
CA TYR A 86 17.27 -5.84 -25.00
C TYR A 86 16.27 -4.77 -25.44
N ARG A 87 15.30 -4.52 -24.58
CA ARG A 87 14.27 -3.49 -24.71
C ARG A 87 14.02 -2.84 -23.36
N VAL A 88 13.95 -1.51 -23.35
CA VAL A 88 13.60 -0.72 -22.17
C VAL A 88 12.33 0.05 -22.45
N GLU A 89 11.32 -0.14 -21.63
CA GLU A 89 10.03 0.54 -21.70
C GLU A 89 9.80 1.39 -20.46
N ARG A 90 9.26 2.59 -20.67
CA ARG A 90 8.79 3.47 -19.59
C ARG A 90 7.28 3.42 -19.51
N ILE A 91 6.75 3.31 -18.27
CA ILE A 91 5.34 3.34 -17.95
C ILE A 91 5.13 4.40 -16.88
N ALA A 92 4.35 5.44 -17.18
CA ALA A 92 3.97 6.44 -16.19
C ALA A 92 2.82 5.94 -15.33
N PHE A 93 2.89 6.15 -14.02
CA PHE A 93 1.80 5.80 -13.11
C PHE A 93 1.72 6.76 -11.93
N ARG A 94 0.59 6.74 -11.22
CA ARG A 94 0.40 7.43 -9.96
C ARG A 94 0.32 6.41 -8.83
N PRO A 95 1.03 6.63 -7.71
CA PRO A 95 0.89 5.76 -6.54
C PRO A 95 -0.56 5.78 -6.04
N TRP A 96 -1.05 4.63 -5.54
CA TRP A 96 -2.43 4.50 -5.05
C TRP A 96 -2.75 5.42 -3.87
N TRP A 97 -1.76 5.79 -3.05
CA TRP A 97 -1.91 6.72 -1.91
C TRP A 97 -2.09 8.18 -2.34
N TYR A 98 -1.80 8.50 -3.59
CA TYR A 98 -1.95 9.84 -4.15
C TYR A 98 -3.41 10.21 -4.43
N GLY A 99 -4.31 9.24 -4.52
CA GLY A 99 -5.70 9.39 -4.96
C GLY A 99 -6.68 9.95 -3.93
N TYR A 100 -6.31 10.06 -2.66
CA TYR A 100 -7.25 10.50 -1.61
C TYR A 100 -7.56 12.00 -1.63
N SER A 101 -6.75 12.83 -2.25
CA SER A 101 -6.91 14.29 -2.21
C SER A 101 -7.08 14.98 -3.57
N LYS A 102 -6.93 14.31 -4.69
CA LYS A 102 -7.05 14.91 -6.03
C LYS A 102 -7.87 14.03 -6.97
N ARG A 103 -8.81 14.67 -7.69
CA ARG A 103 -9.68 14.11 -8.73
C ARG A 103 -8.95 13.06 -9.58
N PHE A 104 -9.46 11.84 -9.57
CA PHE A 104 -8.91 10.68 -10.27
C PHE A 104 -8.94 10.92 -11.79
N TRP A 105 -7.83 11.30 -12.37
CA TRP A 105 -7.61 11.18 -13.81
C TRP A 105 -6.75 9.93 -14.01
N PRO A 106 -7.28 8.88 -14.67
CA PRO A 106 -6.44 7.74 -15.00
C PRO A 106 -5.29 8.24 -15.88
N VAL A 107 -4.06 7.90 -15.48
CA VAL A 107 -2.92 8.01 -16.40
C VAL A 107 -3.26 7.05 -17.53
N ARG A 108 -3.50 7.56 -18.75
CA ARG A 108 -3.60 6.70 -19.93
C ARG A 108 -2.31 5.88 -19.98
N ASP A 109 -2.43 4.61 -20.35
CA ASP A 109 -1.27 3.72 -20.54
C ASP A 109 -0.27 4.40 -21.49
N ASP A 110 0.72 5.06 -20.92
CA ASP A 110 1.74 5.84 -21.63
C ASP A 110 3.02 4.98 -21.69
N ARG A 111 2.85 3.74 -22.15
CA ARG A 111 3.97 2.82 -22.37
C ARG A 111 4.78 3.30 -23.58
N GLN A 112 6.03 3.62 -23.35
CA GLN A 112 6.95 4.11 -24.36
C GLN A 112 8.25 3.34 -24.36
N VAL A 113 8.66 2.86 -25.53
CA VAL A 113 9.99 2.29 -25.72
C VAL A 113 11.01 3.42 -25.70
N LEU A 114 11.99 3.35 -24.81
CA LEU A 114 13.04 4.34 -24.66
C LEU A 114 14.36 3.90 -25.31
N ALA A 115 14.64 2.61 -25.24
CA ALA A 115 15.88 2.05 -25.79
C ALA A 115 15.64 0.61 -26.25
N THR A 116 16.31 0.24 -27.32
CA THR A 116 16.47 -1.15 -27.77
C THR A 116 17.89 -1.30 -28.29
N GLY A 117 18.43 -2.50 -28.17
CA GLY A 117 19.78 -2.77 -28.70
C GLY A 117 20.08 -4.26 -28.71
N GLN A 118 21.24 -4.57 -29.29
CA GLN A 118 21.85 -5.88 -29.28
C GLN A 118 23.26 -5.78 -28.73
N LEU A 119 23.64 -6.75 -27.93
CA LEU A 119 24.96 -6.90 -27.33
C LEU A 119 25.30 -8.37 -27.22
N PHE A 120 26.48 -8.70 -26.77
CA PHE A 120 26.91 -10.07 -26.49
C PHE A 120 27.27 -10.17 -25.03
N THR A 121 27.01 -11.35 -24.45
CA THR A 121 27.45 -11.64 -23.08
C THR A 121 28.96 -11.63 -23.01
N GLN A 122 29.50 -11.09 -21.93
CA GLN A 122 30.93 -10.97 -21.65
C GLN A 122 31.54 -12.36 -21.33
N GLU A 123 32.85 -12.46 -21.15
CA GLU A 123 33.54 -13.73 -20.83
C GLU A 123 33.05 -14.36 -19.51
N ASP A 124 32.62 -13.54 -18.57
CA ASP A 124 32.02 -13.95 -17.30
C ASP A 124 30.50 -14.18 -17.36
N GLY A 125 29.90 -14.08 -18.55
CA GLY A 125 28.44 -14.16 -18.77
C GLY A 125 27.70 -12.85 -18.47
N GLY A 126 28.41 -11.77 -18.16
CA GLY A 126 27.85 -10.46 -17.81
C GLY A 126 27.14 -9.75 -18.96
N ILE A 127 26.14 -8.97 -18.62
CA ILE A 127 25.32 -8.16 -19.54
C ILE A 127 25.14 -6.77 -18.92
N ASP A 128 25.64 -5.72 -19.58
CA ASP A 128 25.49 -4.34 -19.14
C ASP A 128 24.53 -3.58 -20.05
N ILE A 129 23.39 -3.17 -19.52
CA ILE A 129 22.37 -2.41 -20.24
C ILE A 129 22.33 -0.99 -19.68
N THR A 130 22.78 -0.02 -20.48
CA THR A 130 22.74 1.41 -20.14
C THR A 130 21.65 2.10 -20.95
N PHE A 131 20.78 2.85 -20.27
CA PHE A 131 19.70 3.59 -20.90
C PHE A 131 19.45 4.95 -20.22
N PRO A 132 18.95 5.96 -20.95
CA PRO A 132 18.53 7.22 -20.34
C PRO A 132 17.17 7.04 -19.66
N ALA A 133 17.12 7.17 -18.35
CA ALA A 133 15.87 7.03 -17.56
C ALA A 133 15.01 8.31 -17.65
N LYS A 134 14.61 8.72 -18.85
CA LYS A 134 13.89 9.98 -19.09
C LYS A 134 12.43 9.90 -18.65
N GLY A 135 12.01 10.90 -17.85
CA GLY A 135 10.59 11.18 -17.59
C GLY A 135 9.88 11.74 -18.84
N LYS A 136 8.58 11.97 -18.72
CA LYS A 136 7.80 12.63 -19.77
C LYS A 136 8.12 14.13 -19.78
N PRO A 137 8.52 14.72 -20.92
CA PRO A 137 8.73 16.16 -21.01
C PRO A 137 7.46 16.94 -20.65
N GLY A 138 7.54 17.92 -19.75
CA GLY A 138 6.39 18.69 -19.29
C GLY A 138 5.36 17.86 -18.49
N GLY A 139 5.73 16.67 -18.04
CA GLY A 139 4.87 15.81 -17.24
C GLY A 139 4.60 16.38 -15.84
N ASP A 140 3.49 15.92 -15.25
CA ASP A 140 3.14 16.22 -13.87
C ASP A 140 4.31 15.81 -12.95
N PRO A 141 4.84 16.70 -12.08
CA PRO A 141 5.93 16.38 -11.17
C PRO A 141 5.61 15.27 -10.17
N ASP A 142 4.34 14.99 -10.00
CA ASP A 142 3.82 13.94 -9.10
C ASP A 142 3.71 12.55 -9.78
N LEU A 143 4.09 12.44 -11.05
CA LEU A 143 4.13 11.15 -11.74
C LEU A 143 5.39 10.36 -11.34
N MET A 144 5.18 9.09 -11.05
CA MET A 144 6.25 8.10 -10.96
C MET A 144 6.39 7.35 -12.28
N TYR A 145 7.58 6.86 -12.55
CA TYR A 145 7.87 6.14 -13.78
C TYR A 145 8.45 4.76 -13.46
N ARG A 146 7.80 3.74 -14.01
CA ARG A 146 8.32 2.39 -14.01
C ARG A 146 9.07 2.15 -15.31
N PHE A 147 10.26 1.62 -15.19
CA PHE A 147 11.08 1.18 -16.31
C PHE A 147 11.11 -0.35 -16.30
N GLU A 148 10.64 -0.96 -17.38
CA GLU A 148 10.70 -2.41 -17.58
C GLU A 148 11.86 -2.69 -18.55
N ILE A 149 12.85 -3.42 -18.09
CA ILE A 149 14.05 -3.79 -18.84
C ILE A 149 13.92 -5.29 -19.14
N THR A 150 13.71 -5.63 -20.40
CA THR A 150 13.63 -7.02 -20.86
C THR A 150 14.89 -7.33 -21.66
N VAL A 151 15.54 -8.45 -21.36
CA VAL A 151 16.64 -8.99 -22.13
C VAL A 151 16.30 -10.41 -22.60
N ILE A 152 16.65 -10.71 -23.84
CA ILE A 152 16.49 -12.02 -24.46
C ILE A 152 17.87 -12.47 -24.88
N VAL A 153 18.38 -13.52 -24.24
CA VAL A 153 19.69 -14.09 -24.52
C VAL A 153 19.56 -15.36 -25.32
N THR A 154 20.30 -15.47 -26.42
CA THR A 154 20.32 -16.66 -27.27
C THR A 154 21.75 -17.21 -27.30
N ASP A 155 21.93 -18.45 -26.86
CA ASP A 155 23.23 -19.14 -26.86
C ASP A 155 23.64 -19.59 -28.26
N ILE A 156 24.85 -20.12 -28.38
CA ILE A 156 25.39 -20.64 -29.64
C ILE A 156 24.63 -21.88 -30.17
N THR A 157 23.81 -22.53 -29.34
CA THR A 157 22.97 -23.65 -29.73
C THR A 157 21.59 -23.23 -30.19
N GLY A 158 21.28 -21.92 -30.13
CA GLY A 158 19.97 -21.35 -30.47
C GLY A 158 18.94 -21.44 -29.33
N GLU A 159 19.33 -21.83 -28.13
CA GLU A 159 18.45 -21.79 -26.96
C GLU A 159 18.30 -20.35 -26.47
N THR A 160 17.05 -19.97 -26.15
CA THR A 160 16.71 -18.57 -25.83
C THR A 160 16.07 -18.48 -24.46
N HIS A 161 16.57 -17.56 -23.62
CA HIS A 161 15.98 -17.24 -22.32
C HIS A 161 15.73 -15.75 -22.18
N GLU A 162 14.64 -15.42 -21.51
CA GLU A 162 14.21 -14.04 -21.26
C GLU A 162 14.26 -13.74 -19.75
N ALA A 163 14.74 -12.56 -19.43
CA ALA A 163 14.64 -11.98 -18.09
C ALA A 163 14.08 -10.55 -18.16
N THR A 164 13.29 -10.17 -17.16
CA THR A 164 12.75 -8.84 -17.04
C THR A 164 13.03 -8.27 -15.65
N LYS A 165 13.52 -7.03 -15.61
CA LYS A 165 13.70 -6.24 -14.39
C LYS A 165 12.83 -5.00 -14.44
N SER A 166 12.18 -4.71 -13.31
CA SER A 166 11.31 -3.52 -13.16
C SER A 166 11.93 -2.59 -12.12
N LEU A 167 12.13 -1.32 -12.48
CA LEU A 167 12.62 -0.26 -11.60
C LEU A 167 11.61 0.87 -11.56
N VAL A 168 11.32 1.37 -10.37
CA VAL A 168 10.52 2.59 -10.18
C VAL A 168 11.47 3.72 -9.83
N LEU A 169 11.61 4.68 -10.74
CA LEU A 169 12.53 5.80 -10.55
C LEU A 169 11.77 7.10 -10.33
N ASN A 170 12.26 7.87 -9.39
CA ASN A 170 11.86 9.23 -9.09
C ASN A 170 13.07 10.19 -9.23
N GLN A 171 12.86 11.47 -9.01
CA GLN A 171 13.92 12.47 -9.09
C GLN A 171 14.99 12.30 -7.99
N GLN A 172 14.64 11.67 -6.89
CA GLN A 172 15.55 11.48 -5.74
C GLN A 172 16.36 10.20 -5.85
N GLY A 173 15.82 9.18 -6.54
CA GLY A 173 16.42 7.86 -6.69
C GLY A 173 16.25 6.94 -5.47
N TYR A 174 15.52 7.40 -4.46
CA TYR A 174 15.20 6.62 -3.26
C TYR A 174 13.84 7.03 -2.70
N GLU A 175 13.31 6.22 -1.81
CA GLU A 175 12.08 6.47 -1.07
C GLU A 175 12.37 6.46 0.42
N ILE A 176 11.78 7.42 1.13
CA ILE A 176 11.71 7.39 2.60
C ILE A 176 10.30 6.98 2.96
N ASN A 177 10.19 5.94 3.76
CA ASN A 177 8.92 5.48 4.27
C ASN A 177 8.89 5.61 5.79
N ILE A 178 7.78 6.17 6.30
CA ILE A 178 7.43 6.20 7.70
C ILE A 178 6.14 5.41 7.84
N SER A 179 6.25 4.25 8.45
CA SER A 179 5.13 3.32 8.56
C SER A 179 4.19 3.72 9.69
N LEU A 180 3.28 4.66 9.40
CA LEU A 180 2.23 5.06 10.34
C LEU A 180 0.85 4.73 9.76
N ARG A 181 0.00 4.16 10.61
CA ARG A 181 -1.42 3.98 10.29
C ARG A 181 -2.17 5.25 10.65
N GLU A 182 -3.22 5.59 9.92
CA GLU A 182 -4.10 6.72 10.21
C GLU A 182 -4.65 6.67 11.65
N ARG A 183 -4.88 5.47 12.16
CA ARG A 183 -5.27 5.19 13.55
C ARG A 183 -4.20 4.30 14.17
N ILE A 184 -3.61 4.76 15.25
CA ILE A 184 -2.48 4.10 15.89
C ILE A 184 -2.61 4.16 17.41
N SER A 185 -2.19 3.11 18.11
CA SER A 185 -2.09 3.21 19.56
C SER A 185 -1.04 4.26 19.94
N ILE A 186 -1.24 4.94 21.05
CA ILE A 186 -0.27 5.93 21.56
C ILE A 186 1.14 5.31 21.70
N GLN A 187 1.23 4.04 22.03
CA GLN A 187 2.51 3.34 22.10
C GLN A 187 3.18 3.20 20.74
N GLY A 188 2.40 2.92 19.70
CA GLY A 188 2.91 2.86 18.33
C GLY A 188 3.42 4.21 17.82
N LEU A 189 2.78 5.32 18.20
CA LEU A 189 3.24 6.66 17.83
C LEU A 189 4.51 7.08 18.58
N LYS A 190 4.76 6.53 19.76
CA LYS A 190 5.98 6.78 20.53
C LYS A 190 7.25 6.21 19.90
N SER A 191 7.11 5.22 19.03
CA SER A 191 8.22 4.53 18.36
C SER A 191 7.99 4.53 16.86
N ILE A 192 8.61 5.47 16.15
CA ILE A 192 8.42 5.66 14.72
C ILE A 192 9.60 5.06 13.98
N GLU A 193 9.31 4.11 13.08
CA GLU A 193 10.29 3.54 12.19
C GLU A 193 10.38 4.39 10.91
N VAL A 194 11.62 4.72 10.55
CA VAL A 194 11.97 5.41 9.31
C VAL A 194 12.84 4.48 8.49
N THR A 195 12.45 4.23 7.25
CA THR A 195 13.25 3.43 6.31
C THR A 195 13.62 4.26 5.09
N ALA A 196 14.82 4.01 4.54
CA ALA A 196 15.26 4.63 3.30
C ALA A 196 15.84 3.56 2.37
N THR A 197 15.21 3.38 1.21
CA THR A 197 15.63 2.38 0.23
C THR A 197 15.63 2.96 -1.18
N ASN A 198 16.49 2.43 -2.05
CA ASN A 198 16.43 2.75 -3.48
C ASN A 198 15.29 1.98 -4.17
N SER A 199 15.17 2.17 -5.47
CA SER A 199 14.14 1.55 -6.31
C SER A 199 14.18 0.02 -6.38
N ASP A 200 15.25 -0.58 -5.93
CA ASP A 200 15.46 -2.04 -5.94
C ASP A 200 15.47 -2.64 -4.51
N GLY A 201 15.12 -1.81 -3.52
CA GLY A 201 15.02 -2.20 -2.11
C GLY A 201 16.37 -2.20 -1.36
N ALA A 202 17.46 -1.77 -1.99
CA ALA A 202 18.74 -1.64 -1.30
C ALA A 202 18.76 -0.41 -0.39
N ASP A 203 19.42 -0.53 0.75
CA ASP A 203 19.52 0.52 1.76
C ASP A 203 20.22 1.76 1.24
N VAL A 204 19.69 2.93 1.60
CA VAL A 204 20.26 4.24 1.23
C VAL A 204 20.48 5.07 2.48
N LYS A 205 21.63 5.75 2.53
CA LYS A 205 21.94 6.66 3.63
C LYS A 205 21.27 8.01 3.43
N VAL A 206 20.38 8.38 4.36
CA VAL A 206 19.66 9.65 4.34
C VAL A 206 19.62 10.27 5.73
N ASN A 207 19.77 11.60 5.79
CA ASN A 207 19.60 12.38 7.00
C ASN A 207 18.38 13.28 6.88
N GLY A 208 17.66 13.44 7.97
CA GLY A 208 16.46 14.28 8.00
C GLY A 208 15.96 14.54 9.40
N GLU A 209 14.77 15.09 9.50
CA GLU A 209 14.09 15.39 10.75
C GLU A 209 12.63 14.91 10.69
N VAL A 210 12.15 14.38 11.80
CA VAL A 210 10.72 14.13 12.02
C VAL A 210 10.22 15.09 13.06
N GLU A 211 9.22 15.90 12.70
CA GLU A 211 8.46 16.77 13.60
C GLU A 211 7.09 16.18 13.86
N ILE A 212 6.69 16.13 15.13
CA ILE A 212 5.34 15.78 15.54
C ILE A 212 4.64 17.02 16.09
N SER A 213 3.51 17.34 15.49
CA SER A 213 2.67 18.46 15.91
C SER A 213 1.28 17.96 16.28
N ALA A 214 0.75 18.42 17.42
CA ALA A 214 -0.66 18.21 17.78
C ALA A 214 -1.53 19.08 16.88
N ILE A 215 -2.63 18.51 16.37
CA ILE A 215 -3.61 19.23 15.55
C ILE A 215 -4.97 19.25 16.23
N LYS A 216 -5.73 20.30 15.99
CA LYS A 216 -7.05 20.50 16.59
C LYS A 216 -8.11 19.83 15.72
N GLY A 217 -8.70 18.77 16.23
CA GLY A 217 -9.87 18.14 15.64
C GLY A 217 -11.14 18.98 15.78
N PRO A 218 -12.23 18.54 15.14
CA PRO A 218 -13.53 19.23 15.24
C PRO A 218 -14.04 19.21 16.69
N SER A 219 -14.70 20.28 17.10
CA SER A 219 -15.30 20.41 18.44
C SER A 219 -16.62 19.66 18.61
N GLN A 220 -17.17 19.11 17.55
CA GLN A 220 -18.41 18.30 17.54
C GLN A 220 -18.42 17.33 16.36
N ASN A 221 -19.18 16.25 16.48
CA ASN A 221 -19.39 15.33 15.37
C ASN A 221 -20.25 16.00 14.29
N ARG A 222 -19.67 16.17 13.11
CA ARG A 222 -20.33 16.79 11.96
C ARG A 222 -20.62 15.77 10.88
N ARG A 223 -21.64 16.05 10.07
CA ARG A 223 -22.02 15.18 8.95
C ARG A 223 -21.05 15.38 7.77
N ASN A 224 -20.76 14.30 7.09
CA ASN A 224 -20.19 14.40 5.76
C ASN A 224 -21.22 15.04 4.82
N ARG A 225 -20.77 15.92 3.94
CA ARG A 225 -21.63 16.52 2.94
C ARG A 225 -22.09 15.47 1.93
N LEU A 226 -23.36 15.58 1.53
CA LEU A 226 -23.93 14.74 0.48
C LEU A 226 -23.73 15.35 -0.92
N TRP A 227 -23.17 16.55 -1.00
CA TRP A 227 -22.88 17.27 -2.25
C TRP A 227 -21.40 17.61 -2.36
N THR A 228 -20.93 17.81 -3.57
CA THR A 228 -19.53 18.19 -3.84
C THR A 228 -19.26 19.60 -3.29
N ALA A 229 -18.07 19.82 -2.72
CA ALA A 229 -17.64 21.17 -2.35
C ALA A 229 -17.60 22.06 -3.59
N PRO A 230 -18.02 23.32 -3.49
CA PRO A 230 -17.80 24.29 -4.57
C PRO A 230 -16.29 24.52 -4.74
N ASP A 231 -15.87 24.73 -5.99
CA ASP A 231 -14.46 25.01 -6.30
C ASP A 231 -13.96 26.30 -5.64
N ILE A 232 -14.87 27.25 -5.43
CA ILE A 232 -14.60 28.52 -4.73
C ILE A 232 -15.59 28.67 -3.58
N LEU A 233 -15.06 28.79 -2.37
CA LEU A 233 -15.86 29.11 -1.19
C LEU A 233 -16.24 30.60 -1.26
N THR A 234 -17.53 30.87 -1.46
CA THR A 234 -18.09 32.26 -1.44
C THR A 234 -18.44 32.73 -0.04
N LEU A 235 -18.53 31.83 0.92
CA LEU A 235 -18.81 32.11 2.32
C LEU A 235 -17.50 32.03 3.13
N SER A 236 -17.35 32.92 4.09
CA SER A 236 -16.30 32.76 5.11
C SER A 236 -16.52 31.49 5.93
N GLU A 237 -15.47 30.94 6.55
CA GLU A 237 -15.59 29.75 7.42
C GLU A 237 -16.64 29.97 8.54
N GLN A 238 -16.70 31.17 9.11
CA GLN A 238 -17.66 31.52 10.17
C GLN A 238 -19.11 31.54 9.66
N GLU A 239 -19.34 32.12 8.49
CA GLU A 239 -20.67 32.15 7.87
C GLU A 239 -21.10 30.72 7.47
N TYR A 240 -20.19 29.93 6.91
CA TYR A 240 -20.49 28.56 6.59
C TYR A 240 -20.86 27.75 7.84
N ALA A 241 -20.07 27.84 8.90
CA ALA A 241 -20.31 27.14 10.17
C ALA A 241 -21.63 27.59 10.82
N SER A 242 -22.05 28.83 10.65
CA SER A 242 -23.33 29.32 11.19
C SER A 242 -24.54 28.84 10.39
N ARG A 243 -24.43 28.79 9.05
CA ARG A 243 -25.52 28.34 8.15
C ARG A 243 -25.68 26.87 8.06
N PHE A 244 -24.55 26.14 8.17
CA PHE A 244 -24.45 24.68 7.99
C PHE A 244 -23.81 24.02 9.22
N ALA A 245 -24.33 24.34 10.41
CA ALA A 245 -23.74 23.92 11.68
C ALA A 245 -23.51 22.41 11.81
N ASP A 246 -24.34 21.60 11.14
CA ASP A 246 -24.24 20.12 11.16
C ASP A 246 -23.17 19.57 10.22
N TYR A 247 -22.58 20.37 9.36
CA TYR A 247 -21.63 19.93 8.34
C TYR A 247 -20.23 20.49 8.57
N ALA A 248 -19.22 19.73 8.20
CA ALA A 248 -17.85 20.21 8.24
C ALA A 248 -17.65 21.36 7.24
N VAL A 249 -16.88 22.37 7.62
CA VAL A 249 -16.47 23.45 6.72
C VAL A 249 -15.64 22.82 5.59
N PRO A 250 -15.88 23.19 4.31
CA PRO A 250 -15.09 22.69 3.20
C PRO A 250 -13.59 22.85 3.40
N GLY A 251 -12.83 21.78 3.18
CA GLY A 251 -11.39 21.73 3.46
C GLY A 251 -11.02 21.41 4.91
N ARG A 252 -12.02 21.25 5.81
CA ARG A 252 -11.82 20.84 7.21
C ARG A 252 -12.44 19.49 7.53
N GLU A 253 -12.82 18.73 6.51
CA GLU A 253 -13.41 17.39 6.66
C GLU A 253 -12.40 16.37 7.16
N GLU A 254 -11.15 16.52 6.73
CA GLU A 254 -10.07 15.59 7.00
C GLU A 254 -8.99 16.24 7.87
N MET A 255 -8.21 15.43 8.56
CA MET A 255 -7.11 15.87 9.43
C MET A 255 -6.10 16.79 8.73
N ALA A 256 -5.90 16.61 7.43
CA ALA A 256 -5.01 17.46 6.63
C ALA A 256 -5.44 18.91 6.57
N GLY A 257 -6.73 19.19 6.74
CA GLY A 257 -7.30 20.54 6.77
C GLY A 257 -7.36 21.16 8.17
N TRP A 258 -6.97 20.44 9.23
CA TRP A 258 -7.08 20.94 10.60
C TRP A 258 -5.90 21.81 11.00
N THR A 259 -6.11 22.68 11.97
CA THR A 259 -5.08 23.62 12.43
C THR A 259 -4.09 22.96 13.37
N VAL A 260 -2.80 23.28 13.19
CA VAL A 260 -1.77 22.90 14.15
C VAL A 260 -2.02 23.68 15.45
N ASP A 261 -2.08 22.96 16.57
CA ASP A 261 -2.23 23.52 17.91
C ASP A 261 -0.84 23.87 18.50
N ARG A 262 0.06 22.89 18.50
CA ARG A 262 1.42 23.06 18.99
C ARG A 262 2.37 22.01 18.40
N VAL A 263 3.63 22.34 18.31
CA VAL A 263 4.70 21.38 18.08
C VAL A 263 4.93 20.58 19.37
N VAL A 264 4.85 19.26 19.28
CA VAL A 264 5.09 18.33 20.40
C VAL A 264 6.58 18.09 20.53
N GLY A 265 7.27 17.89 19.43
CA GLY A 265 8.70 17.72 19.41
C GLY A 265 9.26 17.37 18.05
N LYS A 266 10.60 17.40 17.98
CA LYS A 266 11.37 17.10 16.78
C LYS A 266 12.49 16.13 17.10
N LYS A 267 12.82 15.26 16.16
CA LYS A 267 13.98 14.38 16.22
C LYS A 267 14.64 14.25 14.86
N SER A 268 15.94 14.46 14.82
CA SER A 268 16.75 14.20 13.64
C SER A 268 17.00 12.70 13.50
N PHE A 269 17.10 12.24 12.26
CA PHE A 269 17.51 10.90 11.93
C PHE A 269 18.70 10.89 10.97
N ALA A 270 19.51 9.86 11.10
CA ALA A 270 20.49 9.45 10.13
C ALA A 270 20.24 7.95 9.90
N VAL A 271 19.64 7.60 8.77
CA VAL A 271 19.25 6.22 8.47
C VAL A 271 20.09 5.69 7.32
N GLU A 272 20.48 4.43 7.45
CA GLU A 272 21.02 3.59 6.38
C GLU A 272 20.24 2.28 6.45
N GLY A 273 19.21 2.17 5.59
CA GLY A 273 18.18 1.15 5.70
C GLY A 273 17.05 1.54 6.64
N ALA A 274 17.09 1.12 7.91
CA ALA A 274 16.06 1.37 8.90
C ALA A 274 16.59 2.00 10.18
N SER A 275 15.80 2.89 10.79
CA SER A 275 16.07 3.47 12.11
C SER A 275 14.77 3.71 12.86
N THR A 276 14.81 3.58 14.18
CA THR A 276 13.66 3.85 15.04
C THR A 276 13.88 5.12 15.86
N LEU A 277 12.90 6.03 15.79
CA LEU A 277 12.89 7.28 16.53
C LEU A 277 11.99 7.12 17.76
N ASP A 278 12.55 7.35 18.94
CA ASP A 278 11.82 7.27 20.21
C ASP A 278 11.26 8.64 20.61
N PHE A 279 9.94 8.78 20.61
CA PHE A 279 9.18 9.95 21.04
C PHE A 279 8.48 9.75 22.41
N SER A 280 8.83 8.71 23.18
CA SER A 280 8.15 8.30 24.42
C SER A 280 8.03 9.43 25.43
N SER A 281 9.05 10.28 25.57
CA SER A 281 9.04 11.40 26.51
C SER A 281 8.20 12.60 26.03
N LEU A 282 7.84 12.66 24.76
CA LEU A 282 7.19 13.80 24.13
C LEU A 282 5.68 13.56 23.90
N ILE A 283 5.30 12.32 23.58
CA ILE A 283 3.91 11.94 23.32
C ILE A 283 3.31 11.37 24.60
N THR A 284 2.50 12.18 25.28
CA THR A 284 1.97 11.84 26.60
C THR A 284 0.47 11.61 26.66
N ALA A 285 -0.27 12.01 25.62
CA ALA A 285 -1.73 11.95 25.61
C ALA A 285 -2.27 11.45 24.28
N PRO A 286 -3.43 10.77 24.26
CA PRO A 286 -4.20 10.55 23.03
C PRO A 286 -4.56 11.86 22.36
N GLY A 287 -4.68 11.85 21.01
CA GLY A 287 -4.96 13.06 20.27
C GLY A 287 -4.77 12.87 18.76
N TYR A 288 -4.94 13.96 18.05
CA TYR A 288 -4.65 14.01 16.63
C TYR A 288 -3.29 14.65 16.40
N TYR A 289 -2.51 14.05 15.54
CA TYR A 289 -1.14 14.47 15.30
C TYR A 289 -0.85 14.55 13.80
N LYS A 290 -0.08 15.56 13.43
CA LYS A 290 0.61 15.66 12.15
C LYS A 290 2.04 15.24 12.36
N VAL A 291 2.51 14.28 11.56
CA VAL A 291 3.90 13.84 11.52
C VAL A 291 4.49 14.33 10.21
N SER A 292 5.43 15.26 10.30
CA SER A 292 6.12 15.87 9.16
C SER A 292 7.54 15.33 9.10
N SER A 293 7.91 14.70 8.00
CA SER A 293 9.27 14.23 7.76
C SER A 293 9.91 15.10 6.70
N THR A 294 11.06 15.66 7.01
CA THR A 294 11.76 16.62 6.16
C THR A 294 13.20 16.15 5.94
N TRP A 295 13.66 16.19 4.70
CA TRP A 295 15.02 15.87 4.32
C TRP A 295 15.43 16.65 3.07
N ASN A 296 16.71 16.67 2.77
CA ASN A 296 17.21 17.28 1.53
C ASN A 296 17.50 16.20 0.49
N ASP A 297 17.10 16.43 -0.75
CA ASP A 297 17.53 15.60 -1.88
C ASP A 297 19.00 15.86 -2.24
N ALA A 298 19.51 15.11 -3.20
CA ALA A 298 20.92 15.24 -3.64
C ALA A 298 21.25 16.61 -4.26
N THR A 299 20.24 17.41 -4.63
CA THR A 299 20.41 18.77 -5.15
C THR A 299 20.38 19.83 -4.04
N GLY A 300 20.13 19.41 -2.80
CA GLY A 300 19.94 20.29 -1.65
C GLY A 300 18.53 20.86 -1.51
N LYS A 301 17.57 20.39 -2.33
CA LYS A 301 16.16 20.78 -2.22
C LYS A 301 15.52 20.08 -1.05
N GLU A 302 14.85 20.86 -0.20
CA GLU A 302 14.08 20.31 0.90
C GLU A 302 12.80 19.64 0.42
N LEU A 303 12.55 18.45 0.95
CA LEU A 303 11.39 17.62 0.69
C LEU A 303 10.68 17.34 2.00
N THR A 304 9.35 17.35 1.96
CA THR A 304 8.52 17.11 3.16
C THR A 304 7.38 16.17 2.83
N ILE A 305 7.20 15.14 3.65
CA ILE A 305 6.02 14.28 3.67
C ILE A 305 5.26 14.54 4.97
N ASN A 306 3.95 14.76 4.85
CA ASN A 306 3.05 14.91 5.97
C ASN A 306 2.14 13.70 6.08
N GLN A 307 2.09 13.09 7.25
CA GLN A 307 1.14 12.06 7.62
C GLN A 307 0.29 12.55 8.79
N TYR A 308 -0.97 12.12 8.82
CA TYR A 308 -1.92 12.53 9.84
C TYR A 308 -2.43 11.29 10.55
N VAL A 309 -2.36 11.30 11.88
CA VAL A 309 -2.70 10.13 12.67
C VAL A 309 -3.60 10.51 13.86
N MET A 310 -4.53 9.64 14.19
CA MET A 310 -5.23 9.64 15.45
C MET A 310 -4.54 8.66 16.39
N ALA A 311 -3.90 9.17 17.43
CA ALA A 311 -3.31 8.35 18.49
C ALA A 311 -4.33 8.10 19.59
N TYR A 312 -4.57 6.85 19.94
CA TYR A 312 -5.53 6.46 20.97
C TYR A 312 -4.88 5.58 22.05
N ASP A 313 -5.51 5.58 23.22
CA ASP A 313 -5.22 4.66 24.31
C ASP A 313 -6.45 3.77 24.53
N LYS A 314 -6.24 2.45 24.57
CA LYS A 314 -7.34 1.48 24.75
C LYS A 314 -8.11 1.65 26.06
N GLY A 315 -7.49 2.21 27.10
CA GLY A 315 -8.12 2.47 28.39
C GLY A 315 -8.84 3.81 28.51
N GLN A 316 -8.86 4.63 27.43
CA GLN A 316 -9.39 5.98 27.44
C GLN A 316 -10.40 6.21 26.33
N LEU A 317 -11.14 7.33 26.43
CA LEU A 317 -11.97 7.78 25.31
C LEU A 317 -11.10 8.14 24.11
N LEU A 318 -11.64 7.86 22.90
CA LEU A 318 -10.99 8.30 21.68
C LEU A 318 -10.90 9.84 21.65
N PRO A 319 -9.88 10.39 20.97
CA PRO A 319 -9.84 11.80 20.69
C PRO A 319 -11.08 12.27 19.90
N GLY A 320 -11.56 13.46 20.19
CA GLY A 320 -12.69 14.06 19.48
C GLY A 320 -14.04 13.39 19.76
N TYR A 321 -14.90 13.37 18.74
CA TYR A 321 -16.29 12.90 18.83
C TYR A 321 -16.55 11.64 18.00
N GLU A 322 -15.58 10.77 17.92
CA GLU A 322 -15.75 9.46 17.27
C GLU A 322 -16.84 8.66 18.01
N VAL A 323 -17.90 8.26 17.30
CA VAL A 323 -19.03 7.56 17.92
C VAL A 323 -18.66 6.12 18.23
N SER A 324 -18.01 5.44 17.30
CA SER A 324 -17.47 4.09 17.48
C SER A 324 -16.27 3.87 16.58
N GLN A 325 -15.35 3.03 17.04
CA GLN A 325 -14.21 2.55 16.27
C GLN A 325 -13.89 1.13 16.68
N ILE A 326 -13.67 0.28 15.68
CA ILE A 326 -13.20 -1.08 15.90
C ILE A 326 -11.69 -1.11 15.65
N ASP A 327 -10.96 -1.76 16.54
CA ASP A 327 -9.55 -2.10 16.37
C ASP A 327 -9.36 -3.61 16.51
N PHE A 328 -8.90 -4.24 15.45
CA PHE A 328 -8.59 -5.67 15.42
C PHE A 328 -7.11 -5.89 15.71
N ASN A 329 -6.82 -6.80 16.63
CA ASN A 329 -5.46 -7.13 16.97
C ASN A 329 -4.76 -7.93 15.85
N ASP A 330 -5.51 -8.80 15.15
CA ASP A 330 -5.01 -9.64 14.06
C ASP A 330 -5.92 -9.55 12.83
N GLN A 331 -5.32 -9.66 11.64
CA GLN A 331 -6.05 -9.64 10.37
C GLN A 331 -6.37 -11.04 9.82
N LYS A 332 -5.77 -12.08 10.39
CA LYS A 332 -5.98 -13.47 9.98
C LYS A 332 -6.21 -14.36 11.19
N TYR A 333 -7.24 -15.15 11.12
CA TYR A 333 -7.62 -16.10 12.15
C TYR A 333 -7.81 -17.49 11.55
N GLU A 334 -7.52 -18.51 12.34
CA GLU A 334 -7.76 -19.92 11.98
C GLU A 334 -8.88 -20.51 12.86
N PRO A 335 -9.62 -21.51 12.40
CA PRO A 335 -10.54 -22.26 13.23
C PRO A 335 -9.89 -22.72 14.54
N GLY A 336 -10.60 -22.53 15.64
CA GLY A 336 -10.06 -22.75 16.98
C GLY A 336 -9.53 -21.51 17.68
N ASN A 337 -9.21 -20.44 16.93
CA ASN A 337 -8.83 -19.16 17.52
C ASN A 337 -10.03 -18.44 18.12
N THR A 338 -9.78 -17.65 19.16
CA THR A 338 -10.74 -16.69 19.67
C THR A 338 -10.48 -15.33 19.04
N VAL A 339 -11.52 -14.71 18.50
CA VAL A 339 -11.45 -13.37 17.92
C VAL A 339 -11.55 -12.35 19.04
N TYR A 340 -10.59 -11.44 19.09
CA TYR A 340 -10.53 -10.31 20.01
C TYR A 340 -10.53 -9.01 19.23
N PHE A 341 -11.28 -8.02 19.69
CA PHE A 341 -11.15 -6.66 19.21
C PHE A 341 -11.51 -5.65 20.29
N ASP A 342 -11.05 -4.44 20.09
CA ASP A 342 -11.42 -3.29 20.91
C ASP A 342 -12.53 -2.52 20.19
N LEU A 343 -13.57 -2.16 20.93
CA LEU A 343 -14.63 -1.27 20.47
C LEU A 343 -14.56 0.01 21.28
N LEU A 344 -14.06 1.06 20.67
CA LEU A 344 -13.70 2.32 21.31
C LEU A 344 -14.71 3.42 20.93
N THR A 345 -14.79 4.46 21.76
CA THR A 345 -15.65 5.64 21.51
C THR A 345 -15.01 6.91 22.08
N GLY A 346 -15.27 8.04 21.46
CA GLY A 346 -14.93 9.38 21.98
C GLY A 346 -16.12 10.06 22.69
N ILE A 347 -17.25 9.37 22.83
CA ILE A 347 -18.46 9.93 23.44
C ILE A 347 -18.45 9.67 24.94
N VAL A 348 -18.56 10.72 25.75
CA VAL A 348 -18.50 10.66 27.23
C VAL A 348 -19.68 9.84 27.78
N GLU A 349 -20.88 10.02 27.23
CA GLU A 349 -22.03 9.16 27.50
C GLU A 349 -22.20 8.17 26.35
N PRO A 350 -21.55 6.99 26.43
CA PRO A 350 -21.44 6.13 25.28
C PRO A 350 -22.80 5.58 24.85
N PRO A 351 -23.08 5.62 23.55
CA PRO A 351 -24.31 5.07 23.01
C PRO A 351 -24.32 3.54 23.13
N LYS A 352 -25.52 2.96 23.07
CA LYS A 352 -25.65 1.51 22.94
C LYS A 352 -25.30 1.10 21.52
N THR A 353 -24.50 0.06 21.41
CA THR A 353 -24.09 -0.53 20.14
C THR A 353 -24.67 -1.94 20.03
N ILE A 354 -25.27 -2.26 18.91
CA ILE A 354 -25.73 -3.59 18.58
C ILE A 354 -24.62 -4.28 17.78
N ARG A 355 -24.11 -5.40 18.29
CA ARG A 355 -23.24 -6.31 17.55
C ARG A 355 -24.09 -7.36 16.87
N VAL A 356 -23.83 -7.59 15.58
CA VAL A 356 -24.40 -8.70 14.81
C VAL A 356 -23.25 -9.52 14.26
N ILE A 357 -23.22 -10.81 14.59
CA ILE A 357 -22.25 -11.76 14.05
C ILE A 357 -23.01 -12.66 13.09
N GLU A 358 -22.62 -12.63 11.84
CA GLU A 358 -23.22 -13.40 10.76
C GLU A 358 -22.28 -14.53 10.35
N HIS A 359 -22.67 -15.75 10.64
CA HIS A 359 -22.04 -16.97 10.17
C HIS A 359 -22.66 -17.42 8.85
N ARG A 360 -21.92 -18.12 8.05
CA ARG A 360 -22.41 -18.62 6.76
C ARG A 360 -23.54 -19.64 6.90
N THR A 361 -23.47 -20.50 7.91
CA THR A 361 -24.31 -21.69 8.08
C THR A 361 -25.23 -21.61 9.28
N SER A 362 -25.02 -20.65 10.19
CA SER A 362 -25.74 -20.51 11.43
C SER A 362 -26.57 -19.21 11.48
N PRO A 363 -27.66 -19.14 12.27
CA PRO A 363 -28.39 -17.89 12.47
C PRO A 363 -27.50 -16.79 13.04
N ALA A 364 -27.74 -15.56 12.62
CA ALA A 364 -27.01 -14.40 13.09
C ALA A 364 -27.18 -14.20 14.61
N GLN A 365 -26.07 -14.04 15.31
CA GLN A 365 -26.06 -13.74 16.74
C GLN A 365 -26.14 -12.23 16.95
N ARG A 366 -26.93 -11.78 17.93
CA ARG A 366 -27.08 -10.36 18.26
C ARG A 366 -26.84 -10.12 19.73
N SER A 367 -26.11 -9.05 20.02
CA SER A 367 -25.84 -8.60 21.39
C SER A 367 -25.85 -7.08 21.49
N ILE A 368 -26.21 -6.56 22.67
CA ILE A 368 -26.15 -5.12 22.97
C ILE A 368 -24.93 -4.87 23.84
N LEU A 369 -24.09 -3.96 23.40
CA LEU A 369 -22.82 -3.62 24.04
C LEU A 369 -22.88 -2.23 24.65
N LYS A 370 -22.10 -2.04 25.71
CA LYS A 370 -21.75 -0.72 26.26
C LYS A 370 -20.32 -0.41 25.88
N LEU A 371 -20.07 0.77 25.37
CA LEU A 371 -18.74 1.23 25.00
C LEU A 371 -18.04 2.00 26.14
N PRO A 372 -16.73 2.10 26.18
CA PRO A 372 -15.78 1.31 25.40
C PRO A 372 -15.66 -0.13 25.89
N MET A 373 -15.26 -1.03 24.99
CA MET A 373 -14.93 -2.42 25.31
C MET A 373 -13.50 -2.71 24.81
N THR A 374 -12.65 -3.22 25.67
CA THR A 374 -11.26 -3.53 25.35
C THR A 374 -10.97 -5.00 25.58
N ALA A 375 -10.20 -5.61 24.68
CA ALA A 375 -9.79 -7.01 24.72
C ALA A 375 -10.97 -7.99 25.00
N ASP A 376 -12.16 -7.68 24.48
CA ASP A 376 -13.32 -8.53 24.68
C ASP A 376 -13.25 -9.75 23.76
N PRO A 377 -13.28 -10.98 24.30
CA PRO A 377 -13.42 -12.18 23.48
C PRO A 377 -14.79 -12.19 22.85
N VAL A 378 -14.84 -12.03 21.53
CA VAL A 378 -16.10 -11.89 20.82
C VAL A 378 -16.75 -13.23 20.57
N PHE A 379 -16.01 -14.14 20.00
CA PHE A 379 -16.42 -15.51 19.71
C PHE A 379 -15.21 -16.38 19.38
N LYS A 380 -15.42 -17.70 19.46
CA LYS A 380 -14.42 -18.69 19.03
C LYS A 380 -14.80 -19.18 17.64
N LEU A 381 -13.83 -19.14 16.73
CA LEU A 381 -13.98 -19.65 15.39
C LEU A 381 -14.04 -21.18 15.38
N THR A 382 -14.90 -21.72 14.54
CA THR A 382 -15.06 -23.16 14.29
C THR A 382 -14.73 -23.50 12.83
N GLU A 383 -14.66 -24.78 12.50
CA GLU A 383 -14.49 -25.19 11.10
C GLU A 383 -15.63 -24.73 10.18
N GLU A 384 -16.84 -24.52 10.72
CA GLU A 384 -17.99 -24.01 9.96
C GLU A 384 -17.81 -22.56 9.53
N ASP A 385 -16.90 -21.82 10.17
CA ASP A 385 -16.60 -20.42 9.89
C ASP A 385 -15.55 -20.25 8.77
N ARG A 386 -15.04 -21.34 8.20
CA ARG A 386 -14.15 -21.26 7.03
C ARG A 386 -14.85 -20.55 5.87
N GLY A 387 -14.17 -19.55 5.33
CA GLY A 387 -14.71 -18.68 4.27
C GLY A 387 -15.21 -17.33 4.76
N GLY A 388 -15.17 -17.11 6.09
CA GLY A 388 -15.38 -15.80 6.71
C GLY A 388 -16.61 -15.69 7.60
N VAL A 389 -16.51 -14.79 8.53
CA VAL A 389 -17.59 -14.37 9.45
C VAL A 389 -17.69 -12.85 9.38
N TYR A 390 -18.92 -12.36 9.23
CA TYR A 390 -19.15 -10.91 9.23
C TYR A 390 -19.49 -10.43 10.63
N VAL A 391 -18.81 -9.39 11.08
CA VAL A 391 -19.10 -8.74 12.36
C VAL A 391 -19.50 -7.29 12.07
N HIS A 392 -20.75 -6.98 12.40
CA HIS A 392 -21.29 -5.63 12.25
C HIS A 392 -21.48 -4.99 13.62
N HIS A 393 -21.16 -3.73 13.73
CA HIS A 393 -21.52 -2.88 14.86
C HIS A 393 -22.39 -1.74 14.37
N LEU A 394 -23.56 -1.65 14.98
CA LEU A 394 -24.58 -0.65 14.66
C LEU A 394 -24.79 0.23 15.90
N THR A 395 -24.36 1.47 15.81
CA THR A 395 -24.46 2.44 16.89
C THR A 395 -25.44 3.54 16.53
N ALA A 396 -26.45 3.77 17.37
CA ALA A 396 -27.37 4.88 17.22
C ALA A 396 -26.98 6.01 18.16
N TYR A 397 -26.70 7.19 17.60
CA TYR A 397 -26.35 8.38 18.36
C TYR A 397 -26.87 9.65 17.67
N ASN A 398 -27.53 10.54 18.42
CA ASN A 398 -28.09 11.80 17.91
C ASN A 398 -28.94 11.63 16.64
N ASN A 399 -29.90 10.70 16.66
CA ASN A 399 -30.77 10.35 15.51
C ASN A 399 -30.01 9.92 14.25
N ARG A 400 -28.81 9.33 14.39
CA ARG A 400 -28.01 8.82 13.30
C ARG A 400 -27.59 7.39 13.59
N PHE A 401 -27.38 6.61 12.52
CA PHE A 401 -26.78 5.30 12.58
C PHE A 401 -25.35 5.35 12.08
N PHE A 402 -24.46 4.79 12.87
CA PHE A 402 -23.06 4.57 12.52
C PHE A 402 -22.89 3.06 12.37
N LYS A 403 -22.36 2.65 11.25
CA LYS A 403 -22.12 1.25 10.93
C LYS A 403 -20.64 1.04 10.71
N ASP A 404 -20.03 0.22 11.55
CA ASP A 404 -18.72 -0.33 11.37
C ASP A 404 -18.87 -1.79 10.93
N GLN A 405 -18.24 -2.16 9.84
CA GLN A 405 -18.30 -3.51 9.29
C GLN A 405 -16.88 -3.97 9.03
N GLN A 406 -16.61 -5.22 9.44
CA GLN A 406 -15.39 -5.91 9.03
C GLN A 406 -15.70 -7.36 8.64
N LEU A 407 -14.85 -7.85 7.74
CA LEU A 407 -14.89 -9.17 7.13
C LEU A 407 -13.88 -10.08 7.79
#